data_ec52bffe2253ac3dc1ed19c8448130e2
#
_entry.id   ec52bffe2253ac3dc1ed19c8448130e2
#
_cell.length_a   1.000
_cell.length_b   1.000
_cell.length_c   1.000
_cell.angle_alpha   90.00
_cell.angle_beta   90.00
_cell.angle_gamma   90.00
#
_symmetry.space_group_name_H-M   'P 1'
#
loop_
_entity.id
_entity.type
_entity.pdbx_description
1 polymer ?
#
loop_
_entity_poly.entity_id
_entity_poly.type
_entity_poly.pdbx_seq_one_letter_code
_entity_poly.pdbx_strand_id
1 'polypeptide(L)'
;FMRAFFYYKLNSMFKGVPLYTEPTELDDFTKGRNTEAEVWDLVIQDLTDAINTADFPDKYEKGSASFGRATKGAAYALRGKAYMWMNEWAKAEADFRKVGELGYALFDGEYKQLFKEANEQSDEMIFSMQCIGESGYGNDFSFRYGSRVAYGSCWNTYLVSTDFVDTYECEDG
;
A
#
# COMPACT_ATOMS: atom_id res chain seq x y z
N PHE A 1 -5.38 10.24 -6.71
CA PHE A 1 -4.88 9.16 -5.85
C PHE A 1 -4.31 7.99 -6.67
N MET A 2 -5.07 7.36 -7.58
CA MET A 2 -4.61 6.13 -8.28
C MET A 2 -3.35 6.37 -9.13
N ARG A 3 -3.25 7.51 -9.82
CA ARG A 3 -2.04 7.88 -10.56
C ARG A 3 -0.83 7.96 -9.61
N ALA A 4 -0.96 8.64 -8.50
CA ALA A 4 0.08 8.72 -7.48
C ALA A 4 0.48 7.34 -6.94
N PHE A 5 -0.48 6.45 -6.68
CA PHE A 5 -0.21 5.11 -6.19
C PHE A 5 0.65 4.28 -7.16
N PHE A 6 0.36 4.35 -8.46
CA PHE A 6 1.16 3.64 -9.45
C PHE A 6 2.54 4.28 -9.66
N TYR A 7 2.62 5.62 -9.71
CA TYR A 7 3.91 6.30 -9.81
C TYR A 7 4.76 6.15 -8.56
N TYR A 8 4.16 6.09 -7.36
CA TYR A 8 4.88 5.72 -6.14
C TYR A 8 5.58 4.37 -6.30
N LYS A 9 4.85 3.34 -6.75
CA LYS A 9 5.42 2.01 -6.98
C LYS A 9 6.52 2.02 -8.05
N LEU A 10 6.26 2.66 -9.18
CA LEU A 10 7.24 2.75 -10.26
C LEU A 10 8.51 3.47 -9.81
N ASN A 11 8.38 4.60 -9.12
CA ASN A 11 9.54 5.36 -8.67
C ASN A 11 10.35 4.66 -7.58
N SER A 12 9.68 3.98 -6.65
CA SER A 12 10.38 3.21 -5.61
C SER A 12 11.21 2.05 -6.18
N MET A 13 10.79 1.48 -7.33
CA MET A 13 11.48 0.36 -7.97
C MET A 13 12.52 0.82 -9.00
N PHE A 14 12.22 1.85 -9.79
CA PHE A 14 13.01 2.21 -10.98
C PHE A 14 13.73 3.56 -10.86
N LYS A 15 13.48 4.35 -9.82
CA LYS A 15 14.13 5.64 -9.55
C LYS A 15 14.06 6.61 -10.76
N GLY A 16 12.86 7.06 -11.04
CA GLY A 16 12.55 7.87 -12.20
C GLY A 16 11.99 7.05 -13.36
N VAL A 17 10.93 7.55 -13.95
CA VAL A 17 10.19 6.94 -15.07
C VAL A 17 9.59 8.03 -15.95
N PRO A 18 9.22 7.74 -17.20
CA PRO A 18 8.47 8.70 -18.02
C PRO A 18 7.14 9.09 -17.35
N LEU A 19 6.84 10.38 -17.31
CA LEU A 19 5.60 10.91 -16.75
C LEU A 19 4.55 11.12 -17.83
N TYR A 20 3.43 10.43 -17.68
CA TYR A 20 2.23 10.58 -18.51
C TYR A 20 1.11 11.13 -17.63
N THR A 21 0.81 12.42 -17.79
CA THR A 21 -0.23 13.12 -17.02
C THR A 21 -1.55 13.24 -17.77
N GLU A 22 -1.51 13.05 -19.09
CA GLU A 22 -2.64 13.02 -20.00
C GLU A 22 -2.68 11.71 -20.77
N PRO A 23 -3.85 11.29 -21.28
CA PRO A 23 -3.92 10.16 -22.21
C PRO A 23 -2.98 10.36 -23.39
N THR A 24 -2.23 9.33 -23.74
CA THR A 24 -1.28 9.39 -24.84
C THR A 24 -1.96 8.97 -26.15
N GLU A 25 -1.63 9.65 -27.23
CA GLU A 25 -1.99 9.19 -28.57
C GLU A 25 -1.14 7.94 -28.93
N LEU A 26 -1.62 7.16 -29.90
CA LEU A 26 -1.01 5.87 -30.26
C LEU A 26 0.43 5.97 -30.79
N ASP A 27 0.91 7.13 -31.11
CA ASP A 27 2.25 7.42 -31.64
C ASP A 27 3.18 8.14 -30.64
N ASP A 28 2.69 8.50 -29.44
CA ASP A 28 3.47 9.19 -28.40
C ASP A 28 4.03 8.23 -27.35
N PHE A 29 4.82 7.23 -27.78
CA PHE A 29 5.45 6.27 -26.85
C PHE A 29 6.89 6.63 -26.46
N THR A 30 7.41 7.74 -26.93
CA THR A 30 8.85 8.01 -26.90
C THR A 30 9.25 9.02 -25.84
N LYS A 31 8.44 9.24 -24.79
CA LYS A 31 8.81 10.13 -23.68
C LYS A 31 10.09 9.65 -23.01
N GLY A 32 11.03 10.57 -22.88
CA GLY A 32 12.24 10.36 -22.10
C GLY A 32 11.94 10.09 -20.63
N ARG A 33 12.87 9.49 -19.95
CA ARG A 33 12.79 9.21 -18.51
C ARG A 33 12.91 10.50 -17.71
N ASN A 34 11.96 10.77 -16.85
CA ASN A 34 12.04 11.83 -15.85
C ASN A 34 12.94 11.41 -14.68
N THR A 35 13.43 12.38 -13.93
CA THR A 35 14.21 12.16 -12.72
C THR A 35 13.37 11.59 -11.59
N GLU A 36 14.01 10.94 -10.64
CA GLU A 36 13.35 10.45 -9.41
C GLU A 36 12.62 11.58 -8.68
N ALA A 37 13.23 12.78 -8.59
CA ALA A 37 12.65 13.94 -7.93
C ALA A 37 11.36 14.41 -8.61
N GLU A 38 11.37 14.57 -9.93
CA GLU A 38 10.18 14.99 -10.70
C GLU A 38 9.00 14.01 -10.52
N VAL A 39 9.30 12.72 -10.40
CA VAL A 39 8.25 11.71 -10.15
C VAL A 39 7.71 11.82 -8.72
N TRP A 40 8.57 12.05 -7.72
CA TRP A 40 8.09 12.30 -6.36
C TRP A 40 7.26 13.58 -6.26
N ASP A 41 7.66 14.64 -6.95
CA ASP A 41 6.89 15.89 -6.99
C ASP A 41 5.47 15.66 -7.54
N LEU A 42 5.32 14.89 -8.63
CA LEU A 42 4.02 14.51 -9.15
C LEU A 42 3.20 13.69 -8.14
N VAL A 43 3.82 12.71 -7.49
CA VAL A 43 3.16 11.88 -6.48
C VAL A 43 2.63 12.73 -5.33
N ILE A 44 3.46 13.63 -4.79
CA ILE A 44 3.08 14.54 -3.70
C ILE A 44 1.96 15.47 -4.14
N GLN A 45 2.05 16.04 -5.35
CA GLN A 45 1.03 16.94 -5.87
C GLN A 45 -0.32 16.23 -6.02
N ASP A 46 -0.36 15.06 -6.66
CA ASP A 46 -1.58 14.28 -6.85
C ASP A 46 -2.26 13.88 -5.53
N LEU A 47 -1.45 13.52 -4.53
CA LEU A 47 -1.98 13.15 -3.21
C LEU A 47 -2.47 14.39 -2.44
N THR A 48 -1.80 15.52 -2.60
CA THR A 48 -2.22 16.79 -2.02
C THR A 48 -3.55 17.24 -2.62
N ASP A 49 -3.70 17.14 -3.92
CA ASP A 49 -4.95 17.49 -4.62
C ASP A 49 -6.09 16.55 -4.17
N ALA A 50 -5.82 15.25 -4.04
CA ALA A 50 -6.80 14.30 -3.52
C ALA A 50 -7.24 14.66 -2.09
N ILE A 51 -6.31 14.96 -1.19
CA ILE A 51 -6.59 15.36 0.20
C ILE A 51 -7.45 16.64 0.26
N ASN A 52 -7.18 17.61 -0.61
CA ASN A 52 -7.87 18.87 -0.66
C ASN A 52 -9.24 18.81 -1.36
N THR A 53 -9.57 17.70 -2.00
CA THR A 53 -10.88 17.51 -2.64
C THR A 53 -11.97 17.39 -1.57
N ALA A 54 -12.98 18.24 -1.63
CA ALA A 54 -14.01 18.35 -0.60
C ALA A 54 -14.81 17.05 -0.40
N ASP A 55 -15.19 16.40 -1.50
CA ASP A 55 -16.01 15.19 -1.49
C ASP A 55 -15.17 13.90 -1.39
N PHE A 56 -13.86 14.00 -1.22
CA PHE A 56 -13.01 12.81 -1.02
C PHE A 56 -13.16 12.34 0.43
N PRO A 57 -13.64 11.12 0.68
CA PRO A 57 -14.00 10.68 2.02
C PRO A 57 -12.77 10.48 2.92
N ASP A 58 -12.92 10.77 4.18
CA ASP A 58 -11.87 10.58 5.19
C ASP A 58 -11.57 9.09 5.41
N LYS A 59 -12.64 8.29 5.54
CA LYS A 59 -12.62 6.84 5.78
C LYS A 59 -13.95 6.24 5.35
N TYR A 60 -13.97 4.96 5.03
CA TYR A 60 -15.21 4.21 4.84
C TYR A 60 -15.48 3.32 6.05
N GLU A 61 -16.75 3.23 6.44
CA GLU A 61 -17.20 2.36 7.51
C GLU A 61 -17.06 0.88 7.13
N LYS A 62 -16.78 0.05 8.14
CA LYS A 62 -16.76 -1.41 8.01
C LYS A 62 -18.11 -1.91 7.47
N GLY A 63 -18.07 -2.81 6.49
CA GLY A 63 -19.26 -3.34 5.83
C GLY A 63 -19.86 -2.44 4.75
N SER A 64 -19.33 -1.24 4.53
CA SER A 64 -19.75 -0.38 3.44
C SER A 64 -19.44 -1.01 2.08
N ALA A 65 -20.34 -0.87 1.11
CA ALA A 65 -20.09 -1.27 -0.28
C ALA A 65 -18.92 -0.51 -0.95
N SER A 66 -18.49 0.59 -0.35
CA SER A 66 -17.33 1.38 -0.80
C SER A 66 -16.04 1.05 -0.04
N PHE A 67 -16.07 0.13 0.93
CA PHE A 67 -14.87 -0.27 1.66
C PHE A 67 -13.77 -0.75 0.69
N GLY A 68 -12.52 -0.40 0.96
CA GLY A 68 -11.38 -0.70 0.09
C GLY A 68 -11.12 0.33 -1.01
N ARG A 69 -12.02 1.30 -1.25
CA ARG A 69 -11.74 2.43 -2.14
C ARG A 69 -10.79 3.43 -1.49
N ALA A 70 -10.16 4.27 -2.32
CA ALA A 70 -9.27 5.32 -1.85
C ALA A 70 -10.00 6.34 -0.94
N THR A 71 -9.28 6.81 0.09
CA THR A 71 -9.76 7.76 1.10
C THR A 71 -8.69 8.79 1.39
N LYS A 72 -9.04 9.88 2.11
CA LYS A 72 -8.02 10.83 2.60
C LYS A 72 -7.00 10.14 3.50
N GLY A 73 -7.42 9.19 4.34
CA GLY A 73 -6.50 8.41 5.15
C GLY A 73 -5.48 7.65 4.31
N ALA A 74 -5.92 7.02 3.21
CA ALA A 74 -5.02 6.37 2.27
C ALA A 74 -4.09 7.36 1.56
N ALA A 75 -4.58 8.55 1.22
CA ALA A 75 -3.77 9.59 0.59
C ALA A 75 -2.70 10.15 1.54
N TYR A 76 -3.04 10.43 2.79
CA TYR A 76 -2.07 10.82 3.82
C TYR A 76 -1.03 9.72 4.07
N ALA A 77 -1.47 8.47 4.24
CA ALA A 77 -0.56 7.35 4.46
C ALA A 77 0.44 7.17 3.30
N LEU A 78 -0.04 7.26 2.06
CA LEU A 78 0.82 7.13 0.88
C LEU A 78 1.76 8.33 0.72
N ARG A 79 1.29 9.57 1.01
CA ARG A 79 2.11 10.78 0.94
C ARG A 79 3.18 10.77 2.03
N GLY A 80 2.85 10.35 3.24
CA GLY A 80 3.82 10.14 4.31
C GLY A 80 4.92 9.14 3.92
N LYS A 81 4.55 8.03 3.27
CA LYS A 81 5.53 7.07 2.73
C LYS A 81 6.40 7.67 1.62
N ALA A 82 5.85 8.53 0.75
CA ALA A 82 6.64 9.23 -0.27
C ALA A 82 7.61 10.22 0.38
N TYR A 83 7.20 10.96 1.40
CA TYR A 83 8.09 11.82 2.17
C TYR A 83 9.22 11.06 2.86
N MET A 84 9.00 9.83 3.32
CA MET A 84 10.07 8.97 3.86
C MET A 84 11.13 8.66 2.79
N TRP A 85 10.72 8.34 1.56
CA TRP A 85 11.66 8.14 0.44
C TRP A 85 12.49 9.39 0.12
N MET A 86 11.92 10.57 0.34
CA MET A 86 12.58 11.86 0.14
C MET A 86 13.40 12.31 1.38
N ASN A 87 13.45 11.54 2.46
CA ASN A 87 14.03 11.88 3.76
C ASN A 87 13.39 13.11 4.45
N GLU A 88 12.15 13.44 4.10
CA GLU A 88 11.36 14.53 4.66
C GLU A 88 10.59 14.07 5.90
N TRP A 89 11.32 13.65 6.93
CA TRP A 89 10.80 12.94 8.11
C TRP A 89 9.71 13.71 8.86
N ALA A 90 9.86 15.03 9.03
CA ALA A 90 8.88 15.86 9.72
C ALA A 90 7.54 15.94 8.96
N LYS A 91 7.59 15.97 7.62
CA LYS A 91 6.37 15.94 6.78
C LYS A 91 5.72 14.57 6.83
N ALA A 92 6.52 13.50 6.80
CA ALA A 92 6.02 12.13 6.92
C ALA A 92 5.30 11.92 8.26
N GLU A 93 5.90 12.36 9.37
CA GLU A 93 5.29 12.28 10.70
C GLU A 93 3.96 13.04 10.76
N ALA A 94 3.90 14.26 10.22
CA ALA A 94 2.68 15.05 10.20
C ALA A 94 1.55 14.34 9.43
N ASP A 95 1.85 13.73 8.29
CA ASP A 95 0.87 12.98 7.51
C ASP A 95 0.41 11.70 8.23
N PHE A 96 1.30 10.93 8.85
CA PHE A 96 0.92 9.74 9.62
C PHE A 96 0.07 10.09 10.86
N ARG A 97 0.30 11.21 11.52
CA ARG A 97 -0.58 11.70 12.58
C ARG A 97 -2.00 11.94 12.07
N LYS A 98 -2.13 12.52 10.86
CA LYS A 98 -3.44 12.71 10.22
C LYS A 98 -4.18 11.39 9.98
N VAL A 99 -3.48 10.32 9.61
CA VAL A 99 -4.10 8.99 9.47
C VAL A 99 -4.78 8.56 10.78
N GLY A 100 -4.10 8.69 11.92
CA GLY A 100 -4.67 8.40 13.23
C GLY A 100 -5.87 9.29 13.58
N GLU A 101 -5.79 10.59 13.29
CA GLU A 101 -6.88 11.55 13.52
C GLU A 101 -8.15 11.22 12.70
N LEU A 102 -8.00 10.53 11.56
CA LEU A 102 -9.10 10.07 10.72
C LEU A 102 -9.68 8.72 11.17
N GLY A 103 -9.26 8.19 12.32
CA GLY A 103 -9.82 7.00 12.95
C GLY A 103 -9.22 5.67 12.46
N TYR A 104 -8.05 5.70 11.82
CA TYR A 104 -7.26 4.49 11.58
C TYR A 104 -6.40 4.21 12.82
N ALA A 105 -6.30 2.95 13.18
CA ALA A 105 -5.56 2.52 14.37
C ALA A 105 -4.99 1.12 14.17
N LEU A 106 -3.96 0.78 14.92
CA LEU A 106 -3.47 -0.58 14.98
C LEU A 106 -4.57 -1.52 15.49
N PHE A 107 -4.57 -2.74 15.00
CA PHE A 107 -5.52 -3.76 15.40
C PHE A 107 -5.38 -4.06 16.91
N ASP A 108 -6.49 -3.93 17.64
CA ASP A 108 -6.55 -4.24 19.06
C ASP A 108 -6.86 -5.74 19.25
N GLY A 109 -5.82 -6.55 19.39
CA GLY A 109 -5.93 -7.99 19.55
C GLY A 109 -4.62 -8.73 19.27
N GLU A 110 -4.66 -10.05 19.38
CA GLU A 110 -3.50 -10.87 19.04
C GLU A 110 -3.14 -10.72 17.55
N TYR A 111 -1.86 -10.54 17.26
CA TYR A 111 -1.35 -10.32 15.90
C TYR A 111 -1.85 -11.37 14.87
N LYS A 112 -1.92 -12.65 15.26
CA LYS A 112 -2.44 -13.72 14.39
C LYS A 112 -3.91 -13.54 14.01
N GLN A 113 -4.69 -12.80 14.78
CA GLN A 113 -6.11 -12.58 14.51
C GLN A 113 -6.32 -11.50 13.43
N LEU A 114 -5.36 -10.59 13.23
CA LEU A 114 -5.40 -9.59 12.16
C LEU A 114 -5.60 -10.22 10.79
N PHE A 115 -5.04 -11.41 10.57
CA PHE A 115 -5.07 -12.12 9.28
C PHE A 115 -6.27 -13.07 9.12
N LYS A 116 -7.27 -12.97 10.00
CA LYS A 116 -8.52 -13.74 9.87
C LYS A 116 -9.55 -12.96 9.10
N GLU A 117 -10.34 -13.65 8.29
CA GLU A 117 -11.43 -13.09 7.48
C GLU A 117 -12.35 -12.15 8.29
N ALA A 118 -12.67 -12.52 9.53
CA ALA A 118 -13.50 -11.68 10.41
C ALA A 118 -12.89 -10.28 10.71
N ASN A 119 -11.59 -10.09 10.48
CA ASN A 119 -10.84 -8.88 10.79
C ASN A 119 -10.28 -8.19 9.54
N GLU A 120 -10.61 -8.64 8.33
CA GLU A 120 -10.14 -8.07 7.06
C GLU A 120 -10.51 -6.59 6.86
N GLN A 121 -11.51 -6.10 7.60
CA GLN A 121 -11.94 -4.71 7.56
C GLN A 121 -11.65 -3.97 8.88
N SER A 122 -10.58 -4.35 9.57
CA SER A 122 -10.14 -3.64 10.78
C SER A 122 -9.65 -2.24 10.46
N ASP A 123 -9.58 -1.37 11.49
CA ASP A 123 -9.11 0.00 11.34
C ASP A 123 -7.63 0.11 10.93
N GLU A 124 -6.87 -0.96 10.99
CA GLU A 124 -5.50 -1.05 10.49
C GLU A 124 -5.47 -1.13 8.95
N MET A 125 -6.55 -1.56 8.29
CA MET A 125 -6.64 -1.70 6.85
C MET A 125 -6.97 -0.37 6.19
N ILE A 126 -5.94 0.41 5.83
CA ILE A 126 -6.09 1.75 5.26
C ILE A 126 -6.52 1.70 3.78
N PHE A 127 -5.82 0.91 2.99
CA PHE A 127 -6.09 0.70 1.56
C PHE A 127 -5.57 -0.67 1.15
N SER A 128 -6.47 -1.55 0.75
CA SER A 128 -6.13 -2.93 0.39
C SER A 128 -6.92 -3.42 -0.82
N MET A 129 -6.30 -4.29 -1.60
CA MET A 129 -7.00 -5.00 -2.67
C MET A 129 -7.86 -6.10 -2.04
N GLN A 130 -9.16 -6.00 -2.24
CA GLN A 130 -10.11 -6.99 -1.74
C GLN A 130 -10.10 -8.22 -2.65
N CYS A 131 -9.89 -9.40 -2.07
CA CYS A 131 -9.89 -10.68 -2.77
C CYS A 131 -11.02 -11.55 -2.25
N ILE A 132 -11.73 -12.25 -3.14
CA ILE A 132 -12.83 -13.16 -2.81
C ILE A 132 -12.54 -14.53 -3.41
N GLY A 133 -12.22 -15.51 -2.57
CA GLY A 133 -11.81 -16.85 -3.01
C GLY A 133 -12.85 -17.60 -3.83
N GLU A 134 -14.12 -17.49 -3.45
CA GLU A 134 -15.24 -18.23 -4.06
C GLU A 134 -15.61 -17.75 -5.47
N SER A 135 -15.25 -16.52 -5.82
CA SER A 135 -15.65 -15.88 -7.09
C SER A 135 -14.56 -15.94 -8.17
N GLY A 136 -13.48 -16.66 -7.96
CA GLY A 136 -12.32 -16.65 -8.87
C GLY A 136 -11.47 -15.37 -8.79
N TYR A 137 -11.77 -14.45 -7.88
CA TYR A 137 -11.02 -13.22 -7.58
C TYR A 137 -10.13 -13.36 -6.35
N GLY A 138 -9.78 -14.59 -5.98
CA GLY A 138 -8.86 -14.89 -4.90
C GLY A 138 -7.41 -14.58 -5.26
N ASN A 139 -6.51 -14.84 -4.33
CA ASN A 139 -5.08 -14.81 -4.56
C ASN A 139 -4.46 -16.17 -4.18
N ASP A 140 -3.29 -16.45 -4.72
CA ASP A 140 -2.58 -17.70 -4.51
C ASP A 140 -1.40 -17.57 -3.52
N PHE A 141 -1.35 -16.49 -2.75
CA PHE A 141 -0.25 -16.23 -1.81
C PHE A 141 -0.09 -17.37 -0.81
N SER A 142 -1.17 -17.90 -0.24
CA SER A 142 -1.11 -19.01 0.71
C SER A 142 -0.44 -20.24 0.13
N PHE A 143 -0.68 -20.54 -1.15
CA PHE A 143 -0.04 -21.67 -1.84
C PHE A 143 1.44 -21.42 -2.11
N ARG A 144 1.82 -20.19 -2.45
CA ARG A 144 3.20 -19.82 -2.81
C ARG A 144 4.12 -19.72 -1.61
N TYR A 145 3.61 -19.15 -0.49
CA TYR A 145 4.36 -18.93 0.74
C TYR A 145 4.20 -20.07 1.74
N GLY A 146 3.16 -20.91 1.60
CA GLY A 146 2.89 -21.99 2.52
C GLY A 146 3.95 -23.09 2.45
N SER A 147 4.33 -23.61 3.62
CA SER A 147 5.24 -24.75 3.72
C SER A 147 4.56 -26.04 3.23
N ARG A 148 5.19 -26.73 2.29
CA ARG A 148 4.72 -28.04 1.83
C ARG A 148 4.73 -29.10 2.92
N VAL A 149 5.59 -28.96 3.91
CA VAL A 149 5.67 -29.88 5.07
C VAL A 149 4.47 -29.68 5.98
N ALA A 150 4.07 -28.43 6.22
CA ALA A 150 2.92 -28.12 7.09
C ALA A 150 1.57 -28.30 6.37
N TYR A 151 1.53 -27.99 5.07
CA TYR A 151 0.31 -27.98 4.25
C TYR A 151 0.61 -28.69 2.92
N GLY A 152 0.33 -29.95 2.81
CA GLY A 152 0.73 -30.82 1.70
C GLY A 152 0.41 -30.34 0.27
N SER A 153 -0.49 -29.36 0.11
CA SER A 153 -0.85 -28.74 -1.17
C SER A 153 -0.09 -27.45 -1.49
N CYS A 154 0.74 -26.92 -0.59
CA CYS A 154 1.49 -25.69 -0.84
C CYS A 154 2.71 -25.93 -1.73
N TRP A 155 3.13 -24.88 -2.43
CA TRP A 155 4.16 -24.98 -3.48
C TRP A 155 5.58 -24.67 -3.04
N ASN A 156 5.77 -24.04 -1.88
CA ASN A 156 7.11 -23.63 -1.41
C ASN A 156 7.85 -22.75 -2.45
N THR A 157 7.13 -21.91 -3.19
CA THR A 157 7.70 -21.11 -4.28
C THR A 157 8.59 -20.00 -3.77
N TYR A 158 8.22 -19.43 -2.60
CA TYR A 158 8.98 -18.37 -1.94
C TYR A 158 9.45 -18.87 -0.57
N LEU A 159 10.72 -18.75 -0.33
CA LEU A 159 11.34 -19.10 0.93
C LEU A 159 11.90 -17.85 1.60
N VAL A 160 11.82 -17.82 2.91
CA VAL A 160 12.46 -16.78 3.70
C VAL A 160 13.96 -17.05 3.73
N SER A 161 14.80 -16.03 3.53
CA SER A 161 16.25 -16.18 3.65
C SER A 161 16.66 -16.41 5.11
N THR A 162 17.73 -17.16 5.33
CA THR A 162 18.30 -17.34 6.67
C THR A 162 18.68 -16.00 7.28
N ASP A 163 19.29 -15.12 6.52
CA ASP A 163 19.69 -13.78 6.98
C ASP A 163 18.48 -12.97 7.51
N PHE A 164 17.30 -13.11 6.88
CA PHE A 164 16.08 -12.47 7.38
C PHE A 164 15.58 -13.11 8.66
N VAL A 165 15.61 -14.45 8.76
CA VAL A 165 15.21 -15.16 9.98
C VAL A 165 16.12 -14.78 11.15
N ASP A 166 17.43 -14.64 10.90
CA ASP A 166 18.43 -14.26 11.90
C ASP A 166 18.25 -12.82 12.43
N THR A 167 17.39 -12.00 11.78
CA THR A 167 17.04 -10.65 12.28
C THR A 167 15.97 -10.68 13.38
N TYR A 168 15.28 -11.81 13.59
CA TYR A 168 14.31 -11.94 14.65
C TYR A 168 15.01 -12.39 15.94
N GLU A 169 14.76 -11.65 17.02
CA GLU A 169 15.16 -12.07 18.35
C GLU A 169 14.26 -13.24 18.80
N CYS A 170 14.88 -14.32 19.29
CA CYS A 170 14.15 -15.39 19.95
C CYS A 170 13.90 -15.00 21.40
N GLU A 171 12.75 -15.41 21.97
CA GLU A 171 12.44 -15.15 23.39
C GLU A 171 13.46 -15.77 24.37
N ASP A 172 14.20 -16.75 23.91
CA ASP A 172 15.22 -17.44 24.70
C ASP A 172 16.65 -16.88 24.56
N GLY A 173 16.82 -15.68 23.97
CA GLY A 173 18.05 -14.90 23.89
C GLY A 173 18.92 -15.22 22.69
#